data_e6088211bef1ca79183f59dc209bd97d
#
_entry.id   e6088211bef1ca79183f59dc209bd97d
#
_cell.length_a   1.000
_cell.length_b   1.000
_cell.length_c   1.000
_cell.angle_alpha   90.00
_cell.angle_beta   90.00
_cell.angle_gamma   90.00
#
_symmetry.space_group_name_H-M   'P 1'
#
loop_
_entity.id
_entity.type
_entity.pdbx_description
1 polymer ?
#
loop_
_entity_poly.entity_id
_entity_poly.type
_entity_poly.pdbx_seq_one_letter_code
_entity_poly.pdbx_strand_id
1 'polypeptide(L)' 'MMQDSVSVKAGKNLKRIIKEQGFTQEQFAEQMYVDPTTVRRWLAHGIKDIDTISTIAEFFGIDVIDILK' A
#
# COMPACT_ATOMS: atom_id res chain seq x y z
N MET A 1 -10.98 6.34 22.44
CA MET A 1 -9.85 5.64 21.84
C MET A 1 -9.82 5.80 20.33
N MET A 2 -8.70 6.18 19.84
CA MET A 2 -8.54 6.38 18.41
C MET A 2 -8.08 5.10 17.74
N GLN A 3 -8.73 4.75 16.65
CA GLN A 3 -8.29 3.64 15.81
C GLN A 3 -7.99 4.16 14.43
N ASP A 4 -7.02 3.55 13.80
CA ASP A 4 -6.71 3.90 12.42
C ASP A 4 -7.90 3.52 11.54
N SER A 5 -8.23 4.38 10.60
CA SER A 5 -9.20 4.05 9.58
C SER A 5 -8.65 2.92 8.71
N VAL A 6 -9.53 2.27 7.96
CA VAL A 6 -9.12 1.21 7.04
C VAL A 6 -8.08 1.74 6.05
N SER A 7 -8.27 2.96 5.55
CA SER A 7 -7.33 3.54 4.59
C SER A 7 -5.95 3.76 5.21
N VAL A 8 -5.89 4.19 6.47
CA VAL A 8 -4.62 4.39 7.16
C VAL A 8 -3.94 3.05 7.42
N LYS A 9 -4.70 2.05 7.83
CA LYS A 9 -4.18 0.70 8.02
C LYS A 9 -3.61 0.14 6.72
N ALA A 10 -4.30 0.39 5.61
CA ALA A 10 -3.83 -0.06 4.31
C ALA A 10 -2.45 0.53 3.99
N GLY A 11 -2.25 1.81 4.28
CA GLY A 11 -0.96 2.45 4.09
C GLY A 11 0.14 1.83 4.95
N LYS A 12 -0.16 1.60 6.23
CA LYS A 12 0.81 0.99 7.15
C LYS A 12 1.15 -0.43 6.75
N ASN A 13 0.14 -1.20 6.36
CA ASN A 13 0.34 -2.57 5.91
C ASN A 13 1.15 -2.61 4.62
N LEU A 14 0.88 -1.69 3.71
CA LEU A 14 1.63 -1.61 2.46
C LEU A 14 3.11 -1.34 2.74
N LYS A 15 3.41 -0.43 3.67
CA LYS A 15 4.79 -0.14 4.03
C LYS A 15 5.51 -1.40 4.48
N ARG A 16 4.87 -2.17 5.33
CA ARG A 16 5.42 -3.44 5.83
C ARG A 16 5.62 -4.43 4.68
N ILE A 17 4.60 -4.57 3.83
CA ILE A 17 4.63 -5.54 2.73
C ILE A 17 5.75 -5.21 1.74
N ILE A 18 5.89 -3.94 1.38
CA ILE A 18 6.96 -3.50 0.48
C ILE A 18 8.31 -3.92 1.03
N LYS A 19 8.53 -3.67 2.32
CA LYS A 19 9.78 -4.01 2.98
C LYS A 19 9.99 -5.52 3.02
N GLU A 20 8.96 -6.27 3.37
CA GLU A 20 9.04 -7.73 3.43
C GLU A 20 9.34 -8.35 2.07
N GLN A 21 8.85 -7.73 1.01
CA GLN A 21 9.07 -8.22 -0.35
C GLN A 21 10.39 -7.72 -0.95
N GLY A 22 11.14 -6.93 -0.19
CA GLY A 22 12.46 -6.50 -0.61
C GLY A 22 12.48 -5.32 -1.58
N PHE A 23 11.41 -4.55 -1.64
CA PHE A 23 11.35 -3.35 -2.49
C PHE A 23 11.67 -2.10 -1.70
N THR A 24 12.31 -1.14 -2.38
CA THR A 24 12.30 0.24 -1.89
C THR A 24 11.00 0.87 -2.38
N GLN A 25 10.66 2.03 -1.80
CA GLN A 25 9.46 2.75 -2.24
C GLN A 25 9.54 3.12 -3.71
N GLU A 26 10.72 3.56 -4.14
CA GLU A 26 10.95 3.94 -5.54
C GLU A 26 10.82 2.74 -6.47
N GLN A 27 11.36 1.60 -6.08
CA GLN A 27 11.25 0.38 -6.87
C GLN A 27 9.80 -0.06 -7.00
N PHE A 28 9.06 -0.01 -5.90
CA PHE A 28 7.65 -0.36 -5.92
C PHE A 28 6.86 0.58 -6.84
N ALA A 29 7.12 1.88 -6.72
CA ALA A 29 6.46 2.87 -7.58
C ALA A 29 6.73 2.59 -9.05
N GLU A 30 7.97 2.29 -9.37
CA GLU A 30 8.38 1.98 -10.74
C GLU A 30 7.64 0.76 -11.27
N GLN A 31 7.58 -0.30 -10.47
CA GLN A 31 6.90 -1.53 -10.85
C GLN A 31 5.40 -1.35 -11.03
N MET A 32 4.81 -0.46 -10.26
CA MET A 32 3.38 -0.16 -10.33
C MET A 32 3.05 0.89 -11.38
N TYR A 33 4.06 1.48 -12.00
CA TYR A 33 3.88 2.56 -12.98
C TYR A 33 3.20 3.78 -12.37
N VAL A 34 3.57 4.09 -11.12
CA VAL A 34 3.06 5.28 -10.44
C VAL A 34 4.21 6.15 -9.98
N ASP A 35 3.91 7.41 -9.72
CA ASP A 35 4.90 8.36 -9.23
C ASP A 35 5.31 8.00 -7.81
N PRO A 36 6.63 8.05 -7.47
CA PRO A 36 7.06 7.78 -6.10
C PRO A 36 6.38 8.68 -5.07
N THR A 37 6.02 9.90 -5.44
CA THR A 37 5.30 10.80 -4.53
C THR A 37 3.94 10.21 -4.17
N THR A 38 3.28 9.56 -5.14
CA THR A 38 1.99 8.90 -4.90
C THR A 38 2.15 7.78 -3.89
N VAL A 39 3.21 6.97 -4.03
CA VAL A 39 3.47 5.88 -3.07
C VAL A 39 3.73 6.46 -1.68
N ARG A 40 4.55 7.49 -1.58
CA ARG A 40 4.83 8.12 -0.28
C ARG A 40 3.56 8.64 0.35
N ARG A 41 2.63 9.19 -0.45
CA ARG A 41 1.35 9.68 0.05
C ARG A 41 0.51 8.52 0.60
N TRP A 42 0.48 7.40 -0.10
CA TRP A 42 -0.23 6.21 0.39
C TRP A 42 0.30 5.76 1.74
N LEU A 43 1.63 5.74 1.89
CA LEU A 43 2.26 5.26 3.12
C LEU A 43 2.06 6.24 4.27
N ALA A 44 1.99 7.53 3.98
CA ALA A 44 1.87 8.56 5.02
C ALA A 44 0.41 8.81 5.42
N HIS A 45 -0.50 8.79 4.46
CA HIS A 45 -1.89 9.22 4.69
C HIS A 45 -2.92 8.14 4.44
N GLY A 46 -2.51 7.00 3.90
CA GLY A 46 -3.40 5.89 3.63
C GLY A 46 -3.85 5.80 2.19
N ILE A 47 -4.57 4.72 1.90
CA ILE A 47 -5.08 4.43 0.56
C ILE A 47 -6.60 4.41 0.65
N LYS A 48 -7.25 5.36 0.00
CA LYS A 48 -8.70 5.51 0.10
C LYS A 48 -9.45 4.82 -1.03
N ASP A 49 -8.76 4.55 -2.13
CA ASP A 49 -9.36 3.99 -3.32
C ASP A 49 -9.25 2.47 -3.30
N ILE A 50 -10.40 1.80 -3.27
CA ILE A 50 -10.43 0.34 -3.22
C ILE A 50 -9.83 -0.28 -4.48
N ASP A 51 -9.96 0.36 -5.62
CA ASP A 51 -9.36 -0.14 -6.86
C ASP A 51 -7.84 -0.15 -6.77
N THR A 52 -7.27 0.87 -6.15
CA THR A 52 -5.84 0.93 -5.91
C THR A 52 -5.39 -0.21 -5.00
N ILE A 53 -6.16 -0.45 -3.93
CA ILE A 53 -5.85 -1.55 -3.00
C ILE A 53 -5.91 -2.89 -3.72
N SER A 54 -6.92 -3.09 -4.56
CA SER A 54 -7.04 -4.32 -5.34
C SER A 54 -5.86 -4.52 -6.29
N THR A 55 -5.43 -3.45 -6.93
CA THR A 55 -4.29 -3.49 -7.85
C THR A 55 -3.01 -3.86 -7.10
N ILE A 56 -2.81 -3.29 -5.91
CA ILE A 56 -1.64 -3.59 -5.08
C ILE A 56 -1.67 -5.06 -4.64
N ALA A 57 -2.82 -5.54 -4.20
CA ALA A 57 -2.97 -6.92 -3.77
C ALA A 57 -2.64 -7.87 -4.92
N GLU A 58 -3.12 -7.56 -6.11
CA GLU A 58 -2.86 -8.34 -7.32
C GLU A 58 -1.37 -8.36 -7.64
N PHE A 59 -0.73 -7.21 -7.51
CA PHE A 59 0.70 -7.08 -7.77
C PHE A 59 1.53 -8.02 -6.90
N PHE A 60 1.18 -8.11 -5.61
CA PHE A 60 1.89 -8.96 -4.67
C PHE A 60 1.36 -10.40 -4.63
N GLY A 61 0.24 -10.69 -5.29
CA GLY A 61 -0.38 -12.01 -5.26
C GLY A 61 -0.97 -12.36 -3.90
N ILE A 62 -1.51 -11.37 -3.20
CA ILE A 62 -2.11 -11.55 -1.88
C ILE A 62 -3.57 -11.11 -1.92
N ASP A 63 -4.30 -11.43 -0.86
CA ASP A 63 -5.68 -10.98 -0.72
C ASP A 63 -5.76 -9.51 -0.33
N VAL A 64 -6.82 -8.83 -0.81
CA VAL A 64 -7.09 -7.45 -0.41
C VAL A 64 -7.15 -7.35 1.11
N ILE A 65 -7.67 -8.36 1.78
CA ILE A 65 -7.83 -8.34 3.23
C ILE A 65 -6.48 -8.26 3.95
N ASP A 66 -5.42 -8.79 3.34
CA ASP A 66 -4.08 -8.70 3.93
C ASP A 66 -3.57 -7.28 3.96
N ILE A 67 -4.10 -6.43 3.10
CA ILE A 67 -3.75 -5.01 3.07
C ILE A 67 -4.64 -4.23 4.03
N LEU A 68 -5.88 -4.67 4.21
CA LEU A 68 -6.87 -3.92 4.99
C LEU A 68 -6.84 -4.21 6.48
N LYS A 69 -6.29 -5.33 6.87
CA LYS A 69 -6.18 -5.65 8.30
C LYS A 69 -5.18 -4.75 8.97
#